data_3952193a84b5b47e356137ac5823e6aa
#
_entry.id   3952193a84b5b47e356137ac5823e6aa
#
_cell.length_a   1.000
_cell.length_b   1.000
_cell.length_c   1.000
_cell.angle_alpha   90.00
_cell.angle_beta   90.00
_cell.angle_gamma   90.00
#
_symmetry.space_group_name_H-M   'P 1'
#
loop_
_entity.id
_entity.type
_entity.pdbx_description
1 polymer ?
#
loop_
_entity_poly.entity_id
_entity_poly.type
_entity_poly.pdbx_seq_one_letter_code
_entity_poly.pdbx_strand_id
1 'polypeptide(L)'
;MQNARKLVSIVEPISCDVELCCGRYVVNAKSMLGVLSMPDFEKGELHVHTDNDKECELILDKLLEADLLMDTNDAVCRSIYDITVFGEILIDFTSQRLNEDGQMLYARNPGGAPANVAVASGRLGAHTAFIGKAGEDMHGEFLRSVLQKENVDTRGMLLDKNYFTTLAFVEVNESGERTFSFARKPGADTQIQKEELDVDILDQTNIFHIGSLSLTDQPARDT
;
A
#
# COMPACT_ATOMS: atom_id res chain seq x y z
N MET A 1 -37.25 2.35 0.09
CA MET A 1 -37.32 0.97 0.60
C MET A 1 -37.05 -0.11 -0.45
N GLN A 2 -37.63 -0.07 -1.65
CA GLN A 2 -37.40 -1.11 -2.67
C GLN A 2 -35.96 -1.17 -3.16
N ASN A 3 -35.33 -0.05 -3.44
CA ASN A 3 -33.93 0.03 -3.88
C ASN A 3 -32.94 -0.42 -2.80
N ALA A 4 -33.19 -0.11 -1.52
CA ALA A 4 -32.38 -0.61 -0.42
C ALA A 4 -32.36 -2.14 -0.33
N ARG A 5 -33.53 -2.79 -0.51
CA ARG A 5 -33.64 -4.26 -0.53
C ARG A 5 -32.87 -4.86 -1.72
N LYS A 6 -33.02 -4.29 -2.91
CA LYS A 6 -32.31 -4.73 -4.11
C LYS A 6 -30.79 -4.63 -3.89
N LEU A 7 -30.31 -3.47 -3.42
CA LEU A 7 -28.89 -3.25 -3.15
C LEU A 7 -28.34 -4.28 -2.17
N VAL A 8 -28.97 -4.41 -0.99
CA VAL A 8 -28.50 -5.37 0.03
C VAL A 8 -28.48 -6.80 -0.51
N SER A 9 -29.51 -7.23 -1.26
CA SER A 9 -29.55 -8.59 -1.84
C SER A 9 -28.47 -8.86 -2.87
N ILE A 10 -27.97 -7.82 -3.54
CA ILE A 10 -26.87 -7.93 -4.51
C ILE A 10 -25.52 -8.05 -3.79
N VAL A 11 -25.29 -7.22 -2.76
CA VAL A 11 -23.98 -7.12 -2.12
C VAL A 11 -23.79 -8.07 -0.91
N GLU A 12 -24.87 -8.54 -0.27
CA GLU A 12 -24.79 -9.44 0.88
C GLU A 12 -23.99 -10.74 0.62
N PRO A 13 -24.12 -11.42 -0.53
CA PRO A 13 -23.39 -12.66 -0.80
C PRO A 13 -21.92 -12.46 -1.19
N ILE A 14 -21.46 -11.23 -1.31
CA ILE A 14 -20.09 -10.90 -1.73
C ILE A 14 -19.14 -11.12 -0.55
N SER A 15 -17.91 -11.57 -0.82
CA SER A 15 -16.94 -11.91 0.22
C SER A 15 -16.27 -10.68 0.86
N CYS A 16 -16.05 -9.63 0.08
CA CYS A 16 -15.38 -8.40 0.52
C CYS A 16 -16.30 -7.42 1.23
N ASP A 17 -15.74 -6.42 1.89
CA ASP A 17 -16.51 -5.33 2.47
C ASP A 17 -17.06 -4.40 1.38
N VAL A 18 -18.30 -3.96 1.58
CA VAL A 18 -18.99 -3.04 0.66
C VAL A 18 -19.63 -1.92 1.47
N GLU A 19 -19.30 -0.69 1.13
CA GLU A 19 -19.79 0.50 1.80
C GLU A 19 -20.68 1.34 0.86
N LEU A 20 -21.74 1.91 1.40
CA LEU A 20 -22.56 2.90 0.70
C LEU A 20 -22.28 4.26 1.31
N CYS A 21 -21.81 5.18 0.48
CA CYS A 21 -21.42 6.53 0.85
C CYS A 21 -22.40 7.56 0.26
N CYS A 22 -22.82 8.54 1.09
CA CYS A 22 -23.61 9.68 0.64
C CYS A 22 -23.19 10.92 1.44
N GLY A 23 -22.39 11.80 0.84
CA GLY A 23 -21.79 12.93 1.50
C GLY A 23 -20.95 12.49 2.70
N ARG A 24 -21.32 12.88 3.93
CA ARG A 24 -20.61 12.51 5.16
C ARG A 24 -21.08 11.18 5.78
N TYR A 25 -22.06 10.55 5.22
CA TYR A 25 -22.62 9.29 5.75
C TYR A 25 -21.98 8.11 5.02
N VAL A 26 -21.46 7.15 5.79
CA VAL A 26 -20.89 5.89 5.32
C VAL A 26 -21.52 4.76 6.13
N VAL A 27 -22.07 3.77 5.46
CA VAL A 27 -22.70 2.60 6.10
C VAL A 27 -22.29 1.32 5.39
N ASN A 28 -22.25 0.22 6.12
CA ASN A 28 -22.08 -1.10 5.51
C ASN A 28 -23.27 -1.41 4.59
N ALA A 29 -23.00 -1.51 3.28
CA ALA A 29 -24.02 -1.74 2.26
C ALA A 29 -24.69 -3.12 2.36
N LYS A 30 -24.09 -4.08 3.06
CA LYS A 30 -24.67 -5.39 3.35
C LYS A 30 -25.67 -5.35 4.51
N SER A 31 -25.68 -4.27 5.28
CA SER A 31 -26.61 -4.10 6.41
C SER A 31 -27.87 -3.38 5.98
N MET A 32 -28.99 -4.10 5.95
CA MET A 32 -30.31 -3.51 5.65
C MET A 32 -30.63 -2.36 6.61
N LEU A 33 -30.32 -2.51 7.90
CA LEU A 33 -30.56 -1.47 8.90
C LEU A 33 -29.64 -0.26 8.65
N GLY A 34 -28.37 -0.51 8.29
CA GLY A 34 -27.42 0.53 7.93
C GLY A 34 -27.92 1.36 6.74
N VAL A 35 -28.29 0.71 5.65
CA VAL A 35 -28.79 1.38 4.45
C VAL A 35 -30.08 2.15 4.71
N LEU A 36 -31.01 1.61 5.50
CA LEU A 36 -32.27 2.28 5.85
C LEU A 36 -32.09 3.43 6.85
N SER A 37 -30.98 3.49 7.58
CA SER A 37 -30.67 4.59 8.51
C SER A 37 -30.10 5.83 7.82
N MET A 38 -29.73 5.74 6.54
CA MET A 38 -29.25 6.90 5.79
C MET A 38 -30.40 7.89 5.53
N PRO A 39 -30.08 9.20 5.47
CA PRO A 39 -31.05 10.18 5.01
C PRO A 39 -31.47 9.89 3.56
N ASP A 40 -32.62 10.42 3.13
CA ASP A 40 -33.03 10.32 1.73
C ASP A 40 -31.96 11.01 0.82
N PHE A 41 -31.53 10.33 -0.22
CA PHE A 41 -30.58 10.82 -1.20
C PHE A 41 -30.96 10.35 -2.61
N GLU A 42 -30.60 11.15 -3.59
CA GLU A 42 -30.81 10.84 -5.01
C GLU A 42 -29.64 10.04 -5.60
N LYS A 43 -28.42 10.32 -5.12
CA LYS A 43 -27.14 9.73 -5.58
C LYS A 43 -26.31 9.34 -4.38
N GLY A 44 -25.73 8.14 -4.44
CA GLY A 44 -24.72 7.66 -3.51
C GLY A 44 -23.63 6.90 -4.27
N GLU A 45 -22.50 6.70 -3.63
CA GLU A 45 -21.37 5.95 -4.15
C GLU A 45 -21.29 4.60 -3.43
N LEU A 46 -21.04 3.53 -4.18
CA LEU A 46 -20.84 2.20 -3.64
C LEU A 46 -19.34 1.87 -3.70
N HIS A 47 -18.71 1.76 -2.55
CA HIS A 47 -17.30 1.39 -2.44
C HIS A 47 -17.18 -0.11 -2.18
N VAL A 48 -16.54 -0.83 -3.09
CA VAL A 48 -16.32 -2.28 -3.00
C VAL A 48 -14.86 -2.53 -2.73
N HIS A 49 -14.52 -3.09 -1.57
CA HIS A 49 -13.16 -3.34 -1.12
C HIS A 49 -12.71 -4.75 -1.55
N THR A 50 -12.30 -4.90 -2.82
CA THR A 50 -11.85 -6.19 -3.38
C THR A 50 -10.71 -6.02 -4.36
N ASP A 51 -9.81 -7.01 -4.40
CA ASP A 51 -8.73 -7.13 -5.40
C ASP A 51 -9.17 -8.01 -6.59
N ASN A 52 -10.43 -8.42 -6.62
CA ASN A 52 -10.94 -9.36 -7.61
C ASN A 52 -11.83 -8.65 -8.64
N ASP A 53 -11.27 -8.32 -9.80
CA ASP A 53 -11.97 -7.65 -10.90
C ASP A 53 -13.26 -8.37 -11.32
N LYS A 54 -13.26 -9.73 -11.28
CA LYS A 54 -14.45 -10.52 -11.62
C LYS A 54 -15.58 -10.33 -10.61
N GLU A 55 -15.24 -10.12 -9.35
CA GLU A 55 -16.23 -9.83 -8.31
C GLU A 55 -16.84 -8.44 -8.53
N CYS A 56 -16.02 -7.47 -8.93
CA CYS A 56 -16.45 -6.14 -9.33
C CYS A 56 -17.37 -6.17 -10.55
N GLU A 57 -16.97 -6.85 -11.63
CA GLU A 57 -17.78 -6.99 -12.84
C GLU A 57 -19.15 -7.62 -12.52
N LEU A 58 -19.16 -8.67 -11.70
CA LEU A 58 -20.40 -9.32 -11.28
C LEU A 58 -21.35 -8.40 -10.50
N ILE A 59 -20.79 -7.53 -9.65
CA ILE A 59 -21.57 -6.54 -8.89
C ILE A 59 -22.17 -5.51 -9.85
N LEU A 60 -21.36 -5.00 -10.78
CA LEU A 60 -21.77 -4.02 -11.78
C LEU A 60 -22.92 -4.55 -12.63
N ASP A 61 -22.79 -5.77 -13.16
CA ASP A 61 -23.84 -6.41 -13.97
C ASP A 61 -25.14 -6.51 -13.20
N LYS A 62 -25.09 -6.95 -11.93
CA LYS A 62 -26.29 -7.07 -11.09
C LYS A 62 -26.91 -5.72 -10.74
N LEU A 63 -26.10 -4.69 -10.52
CA LEU A 63 -26.60 -3.33 -10.25
C LEU A 63 -27.26 -2.72 -11.50
N LEU A 64 -26.70 -2.99 -12.69
CA LEU A 64 -27.28 -2.63 -13.98
C LEU A 64 -28.63 -3.31 -14.19
N GLU A 65 -28.72 -4.64 -14.02
CA GLU A 65 -29.97 -5.41 -14.13
C GLU A 65 -31.04 -4.93 -13.15
N ALA A 66 -30.63 -4.45 -11.97
CA ALA A 66 -31.53 -3.95 -10.94
C ALA A 66 -31.98 -2.49 -11.14
N ASP A 67 -31.46 -1.78 -12.16
CA ASP A 67 -31.67 -0.35 -12.41
C ASP A 67 -31.29 0.52 -11.21
N LEU A 68 -30.11 0.22 -10.63
CA LEU A 68 -29.53 0.95 -9.49
C LEU A 68 -28.33 1.82 -9.85
N LEU A 69 -27.82 1.75 -11.08
CA LEU A 69 -26.75 2.59 -11.57
C LEU A 69 -27.35 3.77 -12.37
N MET A 70 -26.88 4.97 -12.03
CA MET A 70 -27.30 6.21 -12.73
C MET A 70 -26.42 6.55 -13.93
N ASP A 71 -25.15 6.16 -13.90
CA ASP A 71 -24.20 6.38 -14.99
C ASP A 71 -23.16 5.24 -15.03
N THR A 72 -23.09 4.53 -16.16
CA THR A 72 -22.16 3.41 -16.32
C THR A 72 -20.72 3.85 -16.60
N ASN A 73 -20.50 5.09 -17.00
CA ASN A 73 -19.16 5.64 -17.25
C ASN A 73 -18.41 5.96 -15.94
N ASP A 74 -19.15 6.18 -14.85
CA ASP A 74 -18.58 6.43 -13.50
C ASP A 74 -18.49 5.16 -12.63
N ALA A 75 -19.08 4.05 -13.11
CA ALA A 75 -19.04 2.79 -12.38
C ALA A 75 -17.70 2.06 -12.59
N VAL A 76 -16.68 2.49 -11.88
CA VAL A 76 -15.38 1.80 -11.82
C VAL A 76 -15.34 0.99 -10.54
N CYS A 77 -15.31 -0.33 -10.64
CA CYS A 77 -14.93 -1.17 -9.50
C CYS A 77 -13.44 -0.95 -9.25
N ARG A 78 -13.12 -0.24 -8.20
CA ARG A 78 -11.74 -0.01 -7.78
C ARG A 78 -11.52 -0.67 -6.44
N SER A 79 -10.54 -1.51 -6.35
CA SER A 79 -9.87 -1.78 -5.09
C SER A 79 -9.20 -0.48 -4.66
N ILE A 80 -9.54 0.04 -3.50
CA ILE A 80 -9.06 1.36 -3.08
C ILE A 80 -8.01 1.16 -2.01
N TYR A 81 -6.77 1.57 -2.31
CA TYR A 81 -5.78 1.81 -1.28
C TYR A 81 -6.04 3.16 -0.64
N ASP A 82 -6.10 3.19 0.68
CA ASP A 82 -6.12 4.45 1.43
C ASP A 82 -4.84 5.23 1.18
N ILE A 83 -3.71 4.50 1.10
CA ILE A 83 -2.41 5.10 0.82
C ILE A 83 -1.51 4.13 0.04
N THR A 84 -0.91 4.63 -1.03
CA THR A 84 0.22 3.98 -1.70
C THR A 84 1.48 4.79 -1.44
N VAL A 85 2.53 4.10 -1.03
CA VAL A 85 3.80 4.71 -0.66
C VAL A 85 4.87 4.33 -1.67
N PHE A 86 5.49 5.33 -2.29
CA PHE A 86 6.61 5.17 -3.21
C PHE A 86 7.93 5.63 -2.57
N GLY A 87 8.96 4.80 -2.67
CA GLY A 87 10.29 5.24 -2.31
C GLY A 87 11.23 4.12 -1.86
N GLU A 88 12.27 4.54 -1.14
CA GLU A 88 13.32 3.64 -0.69
C GLU A 88 12.84 2.68 0.39
N ILE A 89 13.34 1.46 0.26
CA ILE A 89 13.34 0.44 1.30
C ILE A 89 14.74 -0.15 1.40
N LEU A 90 15.27 -0.30 2.60
CA LEU A 90 16.66 -0.64 2.84
C LEU A 90 16.87 -1.36 4.16
N ILE A 91 18.09 -1.79 4.42
CA ILE A 91 18.48 -2.35 5.72
C ILE A 91 19.30 -1.32 6.51
N ASP A 92 18.88 -1.09 7.75
CA ASP A 92 19.67 -0.37 8.75
C ASP A 92 20.43 -1.38 9.63
N PHE A 93 21.75 -1.42 9.49
CA PHE A 93 22.64 -2.11 10.42
C PHE A 93 23.03 -1.15 11.54
N THR A 94 22.35 -1.27 12.69
CA THR A 94 22.62 -0.43 13.85
C THR A 94 23.62 -1.08 14.79
N SER A 95 24.70 -0.36 15.11
CA SER A 95 25.68 -0.82 16.09
C SER A 95 25.03 -1.07 17.45
N GLN A 96 25.41 -2.16 18.11
CA GLN A 96 24.84 -2.59 19.38
C GLN A 96 25.90 -2.51 20.49
N ARG A 97 26.74 -3.52 20.55
CA ARG A 97 27.77 -3.68 21.58
C ARG A 97 28.90 -4.53 21.00
N LEU A 98 30.04 -4.50 21.67
CA LEU A 98 31.11 -5.46 21.39
C LEU A 98 30.74 -6.83 21.97
N ASN A 99 31.07 -7.89 21.26
CA ASN A 99 31.02 -9.24 21.78
C ASN A 99 32.23 -9.53 22.72
N GLU A 100 32.34 -10.75 23.22
CA GLU A 100 33.44 -11.18 24.12
C GLU A 100 34.81 -11.09 23.46
N ASP A 101 34.90 -11.19 22.12
CA ASP A 101 36.10 -11.09 21.33
C ASP A 101 36.44 -9.66 20.90
N GLY A 102 35.68 -8.66 21.35
CA GLY A 102 35.85 -7.25 20.99
C GLY A 102 35.34 -6.87 19.60
N GLN A 103 34.51 -7.70 18.96
CA GLN A 103 33.92 -7.40 17.65
C GLN A 103 32.60 -6.67 17.81
N MET A 104 32.37 -5.62 16.97
CA MET A 104 31.12 -4.88 16.95
C MET A 104 29.99 -5.75 16.40
N LEU A 105 28.91 -5.86 17.15
CA LEU A 105 27.67 -6.50 16.71
C LEU A 105 26.74 -5.45 16.12
N TYR A 106 26.04 -5.82 15.05
CA TYR A 106 25.04 -5.01 14.40
C TYR A 106 23.68 -5.70 14.39
N ALA A 107 22.63 -4.97 14.75
CA ALA A 107 21.26 -5.41 14.54
C ALA A 107 20.83 -5.08 13.11
N ARG A 108 20.25 -6.06 12.41
CA ARG A 108 19.65 -5.87 11.09
C ARG A 108 18.21 -5.43 11.24
N ASN A 109 17.91 -4.19 10.89
CA ASN A 109 16.58 -3.63 10.96
C ASN A 109 16.05 -3.29 9.56
N PRO A 110 14.73 -3.47 9.29
CA PRO A 110 14.12 -2.88 8.11
C PRO A 110 14.12 -1.36 8.26
N GLY A 111 14.42 -0.64 7.18
CA GLY A 111 14.54 0.80 7.14
C GLY A 111 14.02 1.38 5.83
N GLY A 112 14.16 2.69 5.69
CA GLY A 112 13.59 3.50 4.62
C GLY A 112 12.42 4.33 5.12
N ALA A 113 12.50 5.66 4.98
CA ALA A 113 11.46 6.54 5.49
C ALA A 113 10.07 6.25 4.87
N PRO A 114 9.93 6.05 3.54
CA PRO A 114 8.65 5.66 2.94
C PRO A 114 8.18 4.28 3.43
N ALA A 115 9.06 3.29 3.52
CA ALA A 115 8.69 1.97 4.01
C ALA A 115 8.16 2.01 5.46
N ASN A 116 8.73 2.88 6.30
CA ASN A 116 8.22 3.11 7.65
C ASN A 116 6.81 3.74 7.64
N VAL A 117 6.51 4.65 6.70
CA VAL A 117 5.16 5.20 6.52
C VAL A 117 4.19 4.09 6.11
N ALA A 118 4.54 3.24 5.16
CA ALA A 118 3.70 2.12 4.74
C ALA A 118 3.38 1.17 5.90
N VAL A 119 4.39 0.77 6.67
CA VAL A 119 4.22 -0.09 7.85
C VAL A 119 3.34 0.58 8.91
N ALA A 120 3.57 1.87 9.19
CA ALA A 120 2.76 2.60 10.17
C ALA A 120 1.30 2.69 9.74
N SER A 121 1.02 2.97 8.46
CA SER A 121 -0.33 3.02 7.90
C SER A 121 -1.02 1.66 7.98
N GLY A 122 -0.36 0.58 7.58
CA GLY A 122 -0.90 -0.78 7.69
C GLY A 122 -1.22 -1.19 9.13
N ARG A 123 -0.35 -0.84 10.08
CA ARG A 123 -0.60 -1.08 11.53
C ARG A 123 -1.79 -0.29 12.07
N LEU A 124 -2.08 0.87 11.50
CA LEU A 124 -3.24 1.70 11.86
C LEU A 124 -4.53 1.22 11.17
N GLY A 125 -4.46 0.18 10.35
CA GLY A 125 -5.60 -0.43 9.70
C GLY A 125 -5.94 0.17 8.33
N ALA A 126 -5.06 1.00 7.75
CA ALA A 126 -5.22 1.50 6.39
C ALA A 126 -4.88 0.40 5.35
N HIS A 127 -5.64 0.35 4.27
CA HIS A 127 -5.30 -0.44 3.09
C HIS A 127 -4.10 0.21 2.40
N THR A 128 -2.94 -0.39 2.56
CA THR A 128 -1.67 0.22 2.17
C THR A 128 -0.97 -0.61 1.10
N ALA A 129 -0.50 0.05 0.03
CA ALA A 129 0.42 -0.53 -0.94
C ALA A 129 1.79 0.13 -0.86
N PHE A 130 2.83 -0.62 -1.22
CA PHE A 130 4.19 -0.12 -1.32
C PHE A 130 4.76 -0.33 -2.72
N ILE A 131 5.27 0.75 -3.30
CA ILE A 131 6.00 0.76 -4.58
C ILE A 131 7.45 1.12 -4.30
N GLY A 132 8.36 0.27 -4.72
CA GLY A 132 9.79 0.49 -4.54
C GLY A 132 10.60 -0.68 -5.06
N LYS A 133 11.92 -0.62 -4.92
CA LYS A 133 12.82 -1.66 -5.43
C LYS A 133 13.88 -2.01 -4.41
N ALA A 134 14.12 -3.30 -4.21
CA ALA A 134 15.23 -3.86 -3.43
C ALA A 134 16.00 -4.87 -4.30
N GLY A 135 17.13 -5.36 -3.83
CA GLY A 135 17.85 -6.42 -4.53
C GLY A 135 17.14 -7.77 -4.46
N GLU A 136 17.31 -8.63 -5.47
CA GLU A 136 16.97 -10.05 -5.38
C GLU A 136 18.03 -10.78 -4.53
N ASP A 137 18.06 -10.43 -3.25
CA ASP A 137 19.01 -10.95 -2.26
C ASP A 137 18.30 -11.24 -0.93
N MET A 138 19.05 -11.78 0.04
CA MET A 138 18.51 -12.16 1.35
C MET A 138 17.91 -10.95 2.13
N HIS A 139 18.29 -9.74 1.78
CA HIS A 139 17.79 -8.53 2.41
C HIS A 139 16.49 -8.05 1.77
N GLY A 140 16.41 -8.07 0.43
CA GLY A 140 15.19 -7.73 -0.30
C GLY A 140 14.03 -8.68 0.04
N GLU A 141 14.29 -9.99 0.10
CA GLU A 141 13.28 -10.97 0.52
C GLU A 141 12.84 -10.76 1.98
N PHE A 142 13.78 -10.44 2.87
CA PHE A 142 13.45 -10.09 4.24
C PHE A 142 12.54 -8.86 4.31
N LEU A 143 12.89 -7.78 3.60
CA LEU A 143 12.12 -6.54 3.57
C LEU A 143 10.70 -6.76 3.03
N ARG A 144 10.55 -7.52 1.94
CA ARG A 144 9.24 -7.93 1.40
C ARG A 144 8.42 -8.67 2.45
N SER A 145 9.04 -9.64 3.14
CA SER A 145 8.35 -10.40 4.17
C SER A 145 7.90 -9.55 5.36
N VAL A 146 8.66 -8.50 5.68
CA VAL A 146 8.28 -7.55 6.74
C VAL A 146 7.05 -6.75 6.33
N LEU A 147 7.03 -6.18 5.12
CA LEU A 147 5.87 -5.43 4.62
C LEU A 147 4.62 -6.31 4.62
N GLN A 148 4.70 -7.54 4.11
CA GLN A 148 3.57 -8.48 4.07
C GLN A 148 3.02 -8.80 5.46
N LYS A 149 3.90 -8.98 6.47
CA LYS A 149 3.48 -9.22 7.86
C LYS A 149 2.76 -8.04 8.49
N GLU A 150 3.03 -6.85 8.00
CA GLU A 150 2.41 -5.60 8.47
C GLU A 150 1.21 -5.19 7.60
N ASN A 151 0.64 -6.15 6.83
CA ASN A 151 -0.52 -5.97 5.98
C ASN A 151 -0.35 -4.90 4.89
N VAL A 152 0.86 -4.74 4.38
CA VAL A 152 1.17 -3.87 3.24
C VAL A 152 1.19 -4.71 1.97
N ASP A 153 0.43 -4.32 0.95
CA ASP A 153 0.49 -4.94 -0.37
C ASP A 153 1.85 -4.66 -1.02
N THR A 154 2.51 -5.73 -1.45
CA THR A 154 3.87 -5.70 -2.02
C THR A 154 3.90 -5.97 -3.51
N ARG A 155 2.78 -5.90 -4.24
CA ARG A 155 2.73 -6.10 -5.70
C ARG A 155 3.64 -5.10 -6.43
N GLY A 156 3.68 -3.85 -5.96
CA GLY A 156 4.56 -2.80 -6.48
C GLY A 156 6.01 -2.88 -5.99
N MET A 157 6.36 -3.83 -5.11
CA MET A 157 7.73 -4.01 -4.63
C MET A 157 8.53 -4.93 -5.54
N LEU A 158 9.46 -4.37 -6.29
CA LEU A 158 10.31 -5.08 -7.23
C LEU A 158 11.55 -5.65 -6.55
N LEU A 159 12.04 -6.80 -7.02
CA LEU A 159 13.35 -7.35 -6.67
C LEU A 159 14.24 -7.38 -7.91
N ASP A 160 15.40 -6.74 -7.82
CA ASP A 160 16.34 -6.57 -8.93
C ASP A 160 17.51 -7.55 -8.83
N LYS A 161 17.81 -8.24 -9.95
CA LYS A 161 18.92 -9.22 -10.04
C LYS A 161 20.29 -8.56 -10.17
N ASN A 162 20.33 -7.31 -10.65
CA ASN A 162 21.55 -6.63 -11.01
C ASN A 162 22.07 -5.69 -9.92
N TYR A 163 21.19 -5.25 -9.01
CA TYR A 163 21.51 -4.29 -7.97
C TYR A 163 21.19 -4.85 -6.60
N PHE A 164 22.10 -4.62 -5.65
CA PHE A 164 21.90 -5.04 -4.27
C PHE A 164 20.92 -4.15 -3.52
N THR A 165 20.26 -4.73 -2.52
CA THR A 165 19.53 -3.97 -1.52
C THR A 165 20.46 -2.94 -0.85
N THR A 166 20.03 -1.70 -0.77
CA THR A 166 20.78 -0.64 -0.08
C THR A 166 20.96 -0.98 1.40
N LEU A 167 22.19 -0.82 1.88
CA LEU A 167 22.53 -1.01 3.29
C LEU A 167 22.99 0.32 3.88
N ALA A 168 22.44 0.67 5.04
CA ALA A 168 22.90 1.77 5.88
C ALA A 168 23.55 1.19 7.14
N PHE A 169 24.77 1.63 7.43
CA PHE A 169 25.44 1.34 8.70
C PHE A 169 25.28 2.55 9.60
N VAL A 170 24.69 2.32 10.76
CA VAL A 170 24.36 3.36 11.73
C VAL A 170 25.19 3.13 12.99
N GLU A 171 26.13 4.04 13.24
CA GLU A 171 26.87 4.08 14.49
C GLU A 171 26.30 5.12 15.41
N VAL A 172 26.12 4.76 16.66
CA VAL A 172 25.65 5.66 17.72
C VAL A 172 26.81 5.86 18.68
N ASN A 173 27.26 7.10 18.83
CA ASN A 173 28.31 7.43 19.80
C ASN A 173 27.75 7.55 21.23
N GLU A 174 28.64 7.74 22.21
CA GLU A 174 28.27 7.84 23.64
C GLU A 174 27.36 9.05 23.93
N SER A 175 27.37 10.09 23.09
CA SER A 175 26.46 11.26 23.19
C SER A 175 25.10 11.02 22.56
N GLY A 176 24.88 9.85 21.91
CA GLY A 176 23.65 9.52 21.22
C GLY A 176 23.55 10.07 19.80
N GLU A 177 24.62 10.69 19.28
CA GLU A 177 24.68 11.14 17.89
C GLU A 177 24.84 9.94 16.94
N ARG A 178 24.16 10.02 15.78
CA ARG A 178 24.14 8.97 14.77
C ARG A 178 25.00 9.37 13.58
N THR A 179 25.90 8.47 13.20
CA THR A 179 26.67 8.57 11.96
C THR A 179 26.20 7.49 10.99
N PHE A 180 25.97 7.88 9.74
CA PHE A 180 25.47 6.99 8.69
C PHE A 180 26.53 6.76 7.63
N SER A 181 26.71 5.50 7.24
CA SER A 181 27.49 5.10 6.08
C SER A 181 26.65 4.22 5.16
N PHE A 182 26.51 4.60 3.89
CA PHE A 182 25.65 3.91 2.93
C PHE A 182 26.45 3.09 1.92
N ALA A 183 26.08 1.82 1.77
CA ALA A 183 26.45 1.00 0.62
C ALA A 183 25.32 1.11 -0.44
N ARG A 184 25.35 2.17 -1.26
CA ARG A 184 24.29 2.60 -2.20
C ARG A 184 24.90 3.25 -3.46
N LYS A 185 25.74 2.50 -4.23
CA LYS A 185 26.39 3.10 -5.41
C LYS A 185 26.43 2.14 -6.61
N PRO A 186 25.33 1.98 -7.34
CA PRO A 186 23.92 2.28 -6.99
C PRO A 186 23.31 1.18 -6.13
N GLY A 187 22.33 1.54 -5.31
CA GLY A 187 21.44 0.59 -4.66
C GLY A 187 20.21 0.34 -5.52
N ALA A 188 19.55 -0.80 -5.36
CA ALA A 188 18.37 -1.17 -6.14
C ALA A 188 17.25 -0.13 -6.05
N ASP A 189 17.08 0.52 -4.91
CA ASP A 189 16.07 1.55 -4.66
C ASP A 189 16.20 2.80 -5.55
N THR A 190 17.41 3.07 -6.07
CA THR A 190 17.63 4.16 -7.03
C THR A 190 17.40 3.76 -8.49
N GLN A 191 17.17 2.47 -8.75
CA GLN A 191 17.16 1.90 -10.10
C GLN A 191 15.76 1.49 -10.58
N ILE A 192 14.71 1.98 -9.93
CA ILE A 192 13.34 1.80 -10.40
C ILE A 192 13.11 2.64 -11.65
N GLN A 193 12.44 2.08 -12.66
CA GLN A 193 12.13 2.73 -13.94
C GLN A 193 10.62 2.82 -14.12
N LYS A 194 10.18 3.82 -14.87
CA LYS A 194 8.75 4.08 -15.12
C LYS A 194 8.03 2.88 -15.72
N GLU A 195 8.70 2.15 -16.61
CA GLU A 195 8.15 0.98 -17.31
C GLU A 195 7.94 -0.23 -16.40
N GLU A 196 8.53 -0.20 -15.20
CA GLU A 196 8.40 -1.26 -14.20
C GLU A 196 7.26 -1.00 -13.21
N LEU A 197 6.66 0.20 -13.25
CA LEU A 197 5.56 0.56 -12.34
C LEU A 197 4.27 -0.16 -12.72
N ASP A 198 3.62 -0.75 -11.72
CA ASP A 198 2.23 -1.16 -11.81
C ASP A 198 1.35 0.08 -11.60
N VAL A 199 0.96 0.73 -12.71
CA VAL A 199 0.16 1.96 -12.68
C VAL A 199 -1.26 1.72 -12.15
N ASP A 200 -1.76 0.48 -12.23
CA ASP A 200 -3.09 0.14 -11.73
C ASP A 200 -3.18 0.34 -10.21
N ILE A 201 -2.06 0.18 -9.48
CA ILE A 201 -1.98 0.50 -8.05
C ILE A 201 -2.25 1.98 -7.81
N LEU A 202 -1.71 2.87 -8.67
CA LEU A 202 -1.87 4.31 -8.53
C LEU A 202 -3.30 4.75 -8.81
N ASP A 203 -3.94 4.17 -9.82
CA ASP A 203 -5.32 4.45 -10.18
C ASP A 203 -6.32 4.03 -9.08
N GLN A 204 -5.88 3.09 -8.22
CA GLN A 204 -6.65 2.57 -7.10
C GLN A 204 -6.31 3.24 -5.76
N THR A 205 -5.66 4.39 -5.77
CA THR A 205 -5.06 5.01 -4.58
C THR A 205 -5.70 6.36 -4.23
N ASN A 206 -6.09 6.54 -2.96
CA ASN A 206 -6.60 7.82 -2.45
C ASN A 206 -5.47 8.81 -2.14
N ILE A 207 -4.40 8.34 -1.49
CA ILE A 207 -3.25 9.16 -1.09
C ILE A 207 -1.97 8.55 -1.66
N PHE A 208 -1.24 9.32 -2.47
CA PHE A 208 0.08 8.92 -2.95
C PHE A 208 1.17 9.64 -2.16
N HIS A 209 1.97 8.86 -1.40
CA HIS A 209 3.09 9.37 -0.61
C HIS A 209 4.41 9.06 -1.32
N ILE A 210 5.26 10.07 -1.48
CA ILE A 210 6.58 9.94 -2.13
C ILE A 210 7.69 10.24 -1.13
N GLY A 211 8.69 9.36 -1.06
CA GLY A 211 9.91 9.57 -0.32
C GLY A 211 10.85 10.56 -1.04
N SER A 212 11.27 11.63 -0.36
CA SER A 212 12.13 12.67 -0.97
C SER A 212 13.51 12.14 -1.39
N LEU A 213 14.01 11.08 -0.76
CA LEU A 213 15.29 10.46 -1.12
C LEU A 213 15.25 9.81 -2.51
N SER A 214 14.07 9.36 -2.97
CA SER A 214 13.88 8.82 -4.31
C SER A 214 13.95 9.88 -5.41
N LEU A 215 13.89 11.17 -5.04
CA LEU A 215 14.01 12.30 -5.98
C LEU A 215 15.46 12.78 -6.17
N THR A 216 16.45 12.13 -5.57
CA THR A 216 17.87 12.56 -5.61
C THR A 216 18.63 12.02 -6.81
N ASP A 217 18.37 10.76 -7.18
CA ASP A 217 19.16 10.04 -8.18
C ASP A 217 18.28 9.48 -9.31
N GLN A 218 18.83 9.45 -10.52
CA GLN A 218 18.21 8.79 -11.67
C GLN A 218 18.51 7.28 -11.64
N PRO A 219 17.61 6.44 -12.22
CA PRO A 219 16.34 6.80 -12.88
C PRO A 219 15.16 7.07 -11.92
N ALA A 220 15.24 6.69 -10.65
CA ALA A 220 14.13 6.78 -9.70
C ALA A 220 13.49 8.18 -9.62
N ARG A 221 14.30 9.24 -9.76
CA ARG A 221 13.81 10.63 -9.75
C ARG A 221 12.89 10.94 -10.94
N ASP A 222 13.14 10.33 -12.09
CA ASP A 222 12.45 10.62 -13.35
C ASP A 222 11.28 9.64 -13.60
N THR A 223 11.12 8.67 -12.70
CA THR A 223 10.03 7.69 -12.67
C THR A 223 8.76 8.29 -12.11
#